data_70a45f7bb4cd72734f1e4ffca5625485
#
_entry.id   70a45f7bb4cd72734f1e4ffca5625485
#
_cell.length_a   1.000
_cell.length_b   1.000
_cell.length_c   1.000
_cell.angle_alpha   90.00
_cell.angle_beta   90.00
_cell.angle_gamma   90.00
#
_symmetry.space_group_name_H-M   'P 1'
#
loop_
_entity.id
_entity.type
_entity.pdbx_description
1 polymer ?
#
loop_
_entity_poly.entity_id
_entity_poly.type
_entity_poly.pdbx_seq_one_letter_code
_entity_poly.pdbx_strand_id
1 'polypeptide(L)'
;LAAKDNNVAGLLIAGEIEAGIVQLNELRQAIVKFKESKKPVIGWIENTSQREYYLTSVADKIYMHPASEVELKGLASYNMYYGEMLKLFGVGVQVTKVGKYKSAVEPFLGDKMSEPAREQTTQLLNGVWNRLLTDVSVSRQVTIASLRRAADDAGIYNAEKAKSLKLIDGIRQRDELITELRKIGAGADESGTSFRQISLAKYAHKVQLPRRGERIAIVYAEGEIVDGWGGVGEIGGDRLARDLRELRADPRLRAVVLRVNSPGGSAFASDIIAREVGLLRNKGIPVVVSMGDLAASGGY
;
A
#
# COMPACT_ATOMS: atom_id res chain seq x y z
N LEU A 1 7.00 13.36 12.21
CA LEU A 1 7.54 13.29 13.59
C LEU A 1 9.04 12.97 13.53
N ALA A 2 9.48 11.82 13.02
CA ALA A 2 10.88 11.42 12.94
C ALA A 2 11.80 12.48 12.25
N ALA A 3 11.29 13.19 11.25
CA ALA A 3 12.02 14.27 10.59
C ALA A 3 12.48 15.38 11.56
N LYS A 4 11.69 15.65 12.61
CA LYS A 4 11.95 16.69 13.61
C LYS A 4 12.57 16.15 14.90
N ASP A 5 12.75 14.84 15.02
CA ASP A 5 13.32 14.21 16.22
C ASP A 5 14.84 14.18 16.14
N ASN A 6 15.52 14.87 17.04
CA ASN A 6 16.98 14.94 17.06
C ASN A 6 17.66 13.59 17.38
N ASN A 7 16.93 12.63 17.93
CA ASN A 7 17.45 11.28 18.19
C ASN A 7 17.40 10.37 16.92
N VAL A 8 16.77 10.84 15.85
CA VAL A 8 16.72 10.13 14.56
C VAL A 8 17.77 10.72 13.63
N ALA A 9 18.83 9.97 13.38
CA ALA A 9 19.93 10.38 12.52
C ALA A 9 19.67 10.14 11.02
N GLY A 10 18.85 9.15 10.67
CA GLY A 10 18.51 8.77 9.32
C GLY A 10 17.42 7.71 9.27
N LEU A 11 17.10 7.23 8.08
CA LEU A 11 16.13 6.17 7.83
C LEU A 11 16.80 5.06 7.02
N LEU A 12 16.64 3.82 7.45
CA LEU A 12 16.97 2.63 6.68
C LEU A 12 15.69 1.97 6.18
N ILE A 13 15.61 1.73 4.88
CA ILE A 13 14.55 0.93 4.23
C ILE A 13 15.15 -0.44 3.94
N ALA A 14 14.70 -1.47 4.62
CA ALA A 14 15.18 -2.84 4.47
C ALA A 14 14.13 -3.85 4.91
N GLY A 15 14.22 -5.07 4.38
CA GLY A 15 13.35 -6.18 4.71
C GLY A 15 12.07 -6.25 3.88
N GLU A 16 11.25 -7.25 4.16
CA GLU A 16 9.98 -7.50 3.49
C GLU A 16 8.91 -6.49 3.93
N ILE A 17 8.05 -6.09 2.99
CA ILE A 17 7.00 -5.11 3.21
C ILE A 17 5.68 -5.67 2.66
N GLU A 18 4.83 -6.11 3.57
CA GLU A 18 3.46 -6.52 3.26
C GLU A 18 2.54 -5.30 3.20
N ALA A 19 2.48 -4.65 2.03
CA ALA A 19 1.61 -3.51 1.78
C ALA A 19 1.12 -3.51 0.33
N GLY A 20 -0.08 -3.04 0.12
CA GLY A 20 -0.60 -2.82 -1.22
C GLY A 20 -0.02 -1.55 -1.86
N ILE A 21 -0.32 -1.33 -3.13
CA ILE A 21 0.32 -0.25 -3.91
C ILE A 21 -0.04 1.15 -3.39
N VAL A 22 -1.26 1.35 -2.89
CA VAL A 22 -1.69 2.63 -2.32
C VAL A 22 -0.96 2.90 -1.01
N GLN A 23 -0.87 1.91 -0.14
CA GLN A 23 -0.13 2.02 1.13
C GLN A 23 1.37 2.26 0.88
N LEU A 24 1.97 1.58 -0.09
CA LEU A 24 3.36 1.83 -0.49
C LEU A 24 3.57 3.24 -1.01
N ASN A 25 2.62 3.79 -1.79
CA ASN A 25 2.68 5.17 -2.24
C ASN A 25 2.58 6.15 -1.07
N GLU A 26 1.72 5.91 -0.08
CA GLU A 26 1.62 6.74 1.12
C GLU A 26 2.92 6.73 1.95
N LEU A 27 3.51 5.54 2.13
CA LEU A 27 4.81 5.40 2.79
C LEU A 27 5.89 6.14 2.01
N ARG A 28 5.90 6.01 0.68
CA ARG A 28 6.82 6.71 -0.20
C ARG A 28 6.70 8.23 -0.06
N GLN A 29 5.48 8.79 -0.06
CA GLN A 29 5.25 10.21 0.16
C GLN A 29 5.72 10.67 1.56
N ALA A 30 5.51 9.84 2.58
CA ALA A 30 6.01 10.12 3.92
C ALA A 30 7.55 10.16 3.97
N ILE A 31 8.22 9.27 3.23
CA ILE A 31 9.68 9.26 3.10
C ILE A 31 10.18 10.50 2.32
N VAL A 32 9.52 10.88 1.23
CA VAL A 32 9.82 12.12 0.50
C VAL A 32 9.78 13.31 1.45
N LYS A 33 8.72 13.40 2.27
CA LYS A 33 8.61 14.45 3.29
C LYS A 33 9.68 14.35 4.38
N PHE A 34 10.09 13.13 4.76
CA PHE A 34 11.19 12.93 5.70
C PHE A 34 12.50 13.49 5.15
N LYS A 35 12.77 13.34 3.85
CA LYS A 35 13.99 13.84 3.17
C LYS A 35 14.11 15.37 3.22
N GLU A 36 13.03 16.11 3.42
CA GLU A 36 13.06 17.57 3.64
C GLU A 36 13.90 17.94 4.88
N SER A 37 14.02 17.04 5.85
CA SER A 37 14.85 17.21 7.05
C SER A 37 16.36 17.11 6.78
N LYS A 38 16.77 16.76 5.56
CA LYS A 38 18.17 16.50 5.15
C LYS A 38 18.84 15.31 5.85
N LYS A 39 18.07 14.52 6.61
CA LYS A 39 18.58 13.28 7.18
C LYS A 39 18.64 12.21 6.09
N PRO A 40 19.73 11.42 6.04
CA PRO A 40 19.93 10.44 4.96
C PRO A 40 18.87 9.32 5.02
N VAL A 41 18.45 8.90 3.84
CA VAL A 41 17.62 7.71 3.63
C VAL A 41 18.42 6.69 2.85
N ILE A 42 18.69 5.55 3.45
CA ILE A 42 19.45 4.44 2.84
C ILE A 42 18.48 3.30 2.53
N GLY A 43 18.57 2.76 1.33
CA GLY A 43 17.90 1.53 0.93
C GLY A 43 18.87 0.35 0.95
N TRP A 44 18.41 -0.79 1.46
CA TRP A 44 19.14 -2.04 1.44
C TRP A 44 18.32 -3.15 0.81
N ILE A 45 18.89 -3.82 -0.19
CA ILE A 45 18.23 -4.86 -0.98
C ILE A 45 18.89 -6.22 -0.72
N GLU A 46 18.06 -7.17 -0.25
CA GLU A 46 18.36 -8.60 -0.10
C GLU A 46 17.22 -9.39 -0.78
N ASN A 47 17.21 -9.58 -2.09
CA ASN A 47 16.11 -10.16 -2.86
C ASN A 47 14.81 -9.37 -2.74
N THR A 48 14.64 -8.43 -3.63
CA THR A 48 13.59 -7.43 -3.52
C THR A 48 12.58 -7.56 -4.65
N SER A 49 11.32 -7.77 -4.28
CA SER A 49 10.19 -7.71 -5.19
C SER A 49 10.01 -6.31 -5.78
N GLN A 50 9.33 -6.21 -6.91
CA GLN A 50 9.02 -4.92 -7.54
C GLN A 50 8.29 -3.94 -6.60
N ARG A 51 7.44 -4.43 -5.69
CA ARG A 51 6.73 -3.59 -4.71
C ARG A 51 7.70 -2.98 -3.70
N GLU A 52 8.57 -3.77 -3.15
CA GLU A 52 9.59 -3.31 -2.19
C GLU A 52 10.59 -2.39 -2.88
N TYR A 53 10.99 -2.71 -4.12
CA TYR A 53 11.84 -1.82 -4.92
C TYR A 53 11.16 -0.47 -5.16
N TYR A 54 9.86 -0.45 -5.44
CA TYR A 54 9.11 0.80 -5.58
C TYR A 54 9.27 1.71 -4.35
N LEU A 55 9.16 1.14 -3.14
CA LEU A 55 9.40 1.91 -1.92
C LEU A 55 10.88 2.28 -1.75
N THR A 56 11.80 1.31 -1.92
CA THR A 56 13.23 1.51 -1.72
C THR A 56 13.82 2.52 -2.70
N SER A 57 13.26 2.61 -3.91
CA SER A 57 13.73 3.52 -4.96
C SER A 57 13.69 5.00 -4.59
N VAL A 58 12.98 5.41 -3.53
CA VAL A 58 12.93 6.78 -3.02
C VAL A 58 14.17 7.17 -2.18
N ALA A 59 14.97 6.19 -1.75
CA ALA A 59 16.15 6.42 -0.92
C ALA A 59 17.19 7.32 -1.61
N ASP A 60 17.99 8.00 -0.82
CA ASP A 60 19.11 8.82 -1.33
C ASP A 60 20.22 7.96 -1.88
N LYS A 61 20.45 6.80 -1.26
CA LYS A 61 21.37 5.76 -1.72
C LYS A 61 20.77 4.39 -1.53
N ILE A 62 20.94 3.54 -2.52
CA ILE A 62 20.47 2.16 -2.50
C ILE A 62 21.66 1.24 -2.66
N TYR A 63 21.86 0.38 -1.68
CA TYR A 63 22.85 -0.68 -1.73
C TYR A 63 22.17 -2.03 -1.84
N MET A 64 22.83 -2.93 -2.56
CA MET A 64 22.34 -4.27 -2.82
C MET A 64 23.41 -5.30 -2.48
N HIS A 65 23.01 -6.39 -1.85
CA HIS A 65 23.91 -7.50 -1.59
C HIS A 65 24.36 -8.14 -2.92
N PRO A 66 25.64 -8.56 -3.08
CA PRO A 66 26.16 -9.08 -4.36
C PRO A 66 25.40 -10.28 -4.92
N ALA A 67 24.88 -11.15 -4.06
CA ALA A 67 24.15 -12.37 -4.44
C ALA A 67 22.62 -12.17 -4.52
N SER A 68 22.15 -10.93 -4.46
CA SER A 68 20.72 -10.61 -4.48
C SER A 68 20.20 -10.26 -5.87
N GLU A 69 18.88 -10.23 -5.98
CA GLU A 69 18.16 -9.83 -7.20
C GLU A 69 17.13 -8.73 -6.89
N VAL A 70 16.84 -7.92 -7.90
CA VAL A 70 15.77 -6.91 -7.87
C VAL A 70 14.82 -7.13 -9.03
N GLU A 71 13.52 -7.05 -8.75
CA GLU A 71 12.48 -7.22 -9.76
C GLU A 71 11.98 -5.88 -10.30
N LEU A 72 11.78 -5.82 -11.64
CA LEU A 72 11.07 -4.76 -12.35
C LEU A 72 10.41 -5.38 -13.58
N LYS A 73 9.29 -6.11 -13.40
CA LYS A 73 8.72 -7.02 -14.40
C LYS A 73 7.30 -6.65 -14.89
N GLY A 74 6.76 -5.51 -14.47
CA GLY A 74 5.43 -5.07 -14.85
C GLY A 74 4.33 -5.66 -13.97
N LEU A 75 3.09 -5.59 -14.47
CA LEU A 75 1.89 -6.04 -13.76
C LEU A 75 1.07 -6.99 -14.65
N ALA A 76 0.51 -8.03 -14.05
CA ALA A 76 -0.39 -8.95 -14.71
C ALA A 76 -1.58 -9.28 -13.79
N SER A 77 -2.72 -9.60 -14.40
CA SER A 77 -3.91 -10.12 -13.72
C SER A 77 -4.29 -11.45 -14.38
N TYR A 78 -4.49 -12.44 -13.54
CA TYR A 78 -4.90 -13.79 -13.96
C TYR A 78 -6.22 -14.13 -13.29
N ASN A 79 -7.21 -14.50 -14.10
CA ASN A 79 -8.51 -14.96 -13.61
C ASN A 79 -8.76 -16.39 -14.10
N MET A 80 -9.23 -17.26 -13.20
CA MET A 80 -9.71 -18.58 -13.57
C MET A 80 -11.18 -18.50 -14.02
N TYR A 81 -11.56 -19.34 -14.98
CA TYR A 81 -12.92 -19.45 -15.51
C TYR A 81 -13.39 -20.88 -15.38
N TYR A 82 -14.60 -21.07 -14.87
CA TYR A 82 -15.17 -22.37 -14.51
C TYR A 82 -16.39 -22.73 -15.35
N GLY A 83 -16.79 -21.89 -16.31
CA GLY A 83 -18.05 -22.06 -17.08
C GLY A 83 -18.13 -23.40 -17.80
N GLU A 84 -17.04 -23.85 -18.47
CA GLU A 84 -17.02 -25.15 -19.16
C GLU A 84 -17.01 -26.32 -18.17
N MET A 85 -16.26 -26.21 -17.07
CA MET A 85 -16.25 -27.21 -16.02
C MET A 85 -17.67 -27.41 -15.44
N LEU A 86 -18.36 -26.32 -15.13
CA LEU A 86 -19.72 -26.36 -14.57
C LEU A 86 -20.70 -27.01 -15.56
N LYS A 87 -20.61 -26.70 -16.85
CA LYS A 87 -21.40 -27.36 -17.90
C LYS A 87 -21.14 -28.87 -17.96
N LEU A 88 -19.87 -29.29 -17.86
CA LEU A 88 -19.50 -30.70 -17.86
C LEU A 88 -20.16 -31.47 -16.70
N PHE A 89 -20.28 -30.85 -15.56
CA PHE A 89 -20.96 -31.42 -14.37
C PHE A 89 -22.47 -31.17 -14.37
N GLY A 90 -23.05 -30.62 -15.42
CA GLY A 90 -24.49 -30.37 -15.51
C GLY A 90 -24.96 -29.22 -14.61
N VAL A 91 -24.07 -28.35 -14.14
CA VAL A 91 -24.45 -27.23 -13.29
C VAL A 91 -24.72 -25.98 -14.14
N GLY A 92 -25.96 -25.53 -14.12
CA GLY A 92 -26.39 -24.27 -14.74
C GLY A 92 -26.21 -23.09 -13.78
N VAL A 93 -25.62 -22.00 -14.26
CA VAL A 93 -25.46 -20.76 -13.49
C VAL A 93 -26.31 -19.65 -14.11
N GLN A 94 -27.20 -19.08 -13.32
CA GLN A 94 -28.02 -17.92 -13.69
C GLN A 94 -27.57 -16.70 -12.89
N VAL A 95 -27.35 -15.57 -13.57
CA VAL A 95 -26.87 -14.33 -12.94
C VAL A 95 -27.72 -13.17 -13.41
N THR A 96 -28.17 -12.37 -12.46
CA THR A 96 -28.74 -11.04 -12.72
C THR A 96 -27.69 -10.00 -12.41
N LYS A 97 -27.27 -9.21 -13.42
CA LYS A 97 -26.29 -8.13 -13.25
C LYS A 97 -26.73 -6.87 -14.01
N VAL A 98 -26.37 -5.72 -13.49
CA VAL A 98 -26.61 -4.43 -14.14
C VAL A 98 -25.27 -3.78 -14.49
N GLY A 99 -25.13 -3.35 -15.74
CA GLY A 99 -23.93 -2.69 -16.24
C GLY A 99 -22.88 -3.66 -16.83
N LYS A 100 -22.21 -3.18 -17.90
CA LYS A 100 -21.28 -3.99 -18.69
C LYS A 100 -19.96 -4.31 -17.97
N TYR A 101 -19.59 -3.49 -16.98
CA TYR A 101 -18.34 -3.64 -16.21
C TYR A 101 -18.47 -4.45 -14.94
N LYS A 102 -19.67 -4.95 -14.60
CA LYS A 102 -19.85 -5.83 -13.45
C LYS A 102 -19.42 -7.26 -13.78
N SER A 103 -18.11 -7.51 -13.70
CA SER A 103 -17.44 -8.72 -14.19
C SER A 103 -17.19 -9.79 -13.11
N ALA A 104 -17.50 -9.54 -11.83
CA ALA A 104 -17.22 -10.45 -10.72
C ALA A 104 -17.81 -11.86 -10.89
N VAL A 105 -18.90 -12.02 -11.67
CA VAL A 105 -19.59 -13.29 -11.93
C VAL A 105 -19.14 -13.98 -13.23
N GLU A 106 -18.35 -13.34 -14.06
CA GLU A 106 -17.89 -13.89 -15.34
C GLU A 106 -17.13 -15.21 -15.22
N PRO A 107 -16.33 -15.45 -14.16
CA PRO A 107 -15.68 -16.73 -13.95
C PRO A 107 -16.61 -17.94 -13.93
N PHE A 108 -17.85 -17.76 -13.57
CA PHE A 108 -18.85 -18.85 -13.52
C PHE A 108 -19.68 -18.99 -14.79
N LEU A 109 -19.65 -17.98 -15.68
CA LEU A 109 -20.51 -17.92 -16.87
C LEU A 109 -19.77 -18.29 -18.16
N GLY A 110 -18.47 -18.05 -18.23
CA GLY A 110 -17.70 -18.17 -19.44
C GLY A 110 -16.38 -18.92 -19.24
N ASP A 111 -15.58 -18.93 -20.30
CA ASP A 111 -14.25 -19.53 -20.39
C ASP A 111 -13.13 -18.49 -20.50
N LYS A 112 -13.49 -17.22 -20.68
CA LYS A 112 -12.53 -16.11 -20.86
C LYS A 112 -13.14 -14.79 -20.39
N MET A 113 -12.25 -13.81 -20.21
CA MET A 113 -12.58 -12.44 -19.85
C MET A 113 -13.34 -11.74 -20.99
N SER A 114 -14.43 -11.06 -20.68
CA SER A 114 -15.15 -10.22 -21.64
C SER A 114 -14.33 -8.99 -22.05
N GLU A 115 -14.63 -8.40 -23.21
CA GLU A 115 -13.97 -7.19 -23.68
C GLU A 115 -14.12 -6.01 -22.69
N PRO A 116 -15.31 -5.73 -22.09
CA PRO A 116 -15.41 -4.68 -21.08
C PRO A 116 -14.56 -4.95 -19.83
N ALA A 117 -14.49 -6.20 -19.38
CA ALA A 117 -13.67 -6.57 -18.22
C ALA A 117 -12.17 -6.44 -18.54
N ARG A 118 -11.76 -6.81 -19.76
CA ARG A 118 -10.39 -6.63 -20.27
C ARG A 118 -10.01 -5.17 -20.36
N GLU A 119 -10.87 -4.33 -20.92
CA GLU A 119 -10.68 -2.88 -20.99
C GLU A 119 -10.44 -2.30 -19.61
N GLN A 120 -11.33 -2.58 -18.65
CA GLN A 120 -11.24 -2.09 -17.27
C GLN A 120 -9.94 -2.54 -16.59
N THR A 121 -9.62 -3.83 -16.68
CA THR A 121 -8.41 -4.39 -16.05
C THR A 121 -7.16 -3.79 -16.69
N THR A 122 -7.12 -3.64 -18.00
CA THR A 122 -5.99 -3.04 -18.71
C THR A 122 -5.76 -1.59 -18.31
N GLN A 123 -6.84 -0.80 -18.19
CA GLN A 123 -6.75 0.60 -17.75
C GLN A 123 -6.23 0.69 -16.32
N LEU A 124 -6.71 -0.17 -15.41
CA LEU A 124 -6.25 -0.22 -14.02
C LEU A 124 -4.75 -0.56 -13.95
N LEU A 125 -4.33 -1.65 -14.59
CA LEU A 125 -2.93 -2.09 -14.57
C LEU A 125 -2.00 -1.03 -15.19
N ASN A 126 -2.39 -0.43 -16.31
CA ASN A 126 -1.63 0.64 -16.95
C ASN A 126 -1.54 1.89 -16.06
N GLY A 127 -2.60 2.26 -15.37
CA GLY A 127 -2.61 3.38 -14.42
C GLY A 127 -1.60 3.16 -13.29
N VAL A 128 -1.64 2.00 -12.65
CA VAL A 128 -0.72 1.62 -11.56
C VAL A 128 0.72 1.55 -12.07
N TRP A 129 0.94 0.88 -13.20
CA TRP A 129 2.27 0.74 -13.79
C TRP A 129 2.90 2.08 -14.19
N ASN A 130 2.14 2.94 -14.86
CA ASN A 130 2.61 4.28 -15.22
C ASN A 130 2.97 5.11 -13.99
N ARG A 131 2.20 5.01 -12.92
CA ARG A 131 2.50 5.70 -11.66
C ARG A 131 3.82 5.20 -11.07
N LEU A 132 4.00 3.87 -10.98
CA LEU A 132 5.24 3.26 -10.48
C LEU A 132 6.45 3.74 -11.30
N LEU A 133 6.37 3.65 -12.62
CA LEU A 133 7.45 4.08 -13.50
C LEU A 133 7.77 5.58 -13.35
N THR A 134 6.76 6.43 -13.22
CA THR A 134 6.94 7.86 -13.04
C THR A 134 7.67 8.15 -11.74
N ASP A 135 7.24 7.57 -10.64
CA ASP A 135 7.83 7.79 -9.32
C ASP A 135 9.27 7.25 -9.23
N VAL A 136 9.54 6.08 -9.81
CA VAL A 136 10.89 5.50 -9.89
C VAL A 136 11.78 6.35 -10.81
N SER A 137 11.28 6.78 -11.97
CA SER A 137 12.00 7.64 -12.92
C SER A 137 12.50 8.92 -12.25
N VAL A 138 11.63 9.61 -11.52
CA VAL A 138 11.99 10.83 -10.79
C VAL A 138 13.04 10.55 -9.72
N SER A 139 12.87 9.50 -8.93
CA SER A 139 13.76 9.21 -7.79
C SER A 139 15.13 8.70 -8.23
N ARG A 140 15.18 7.89 -9.28
CA ARG A 140 16.41 7.28 -9.79
C ARG A 140 17.07 8.08 -10.92
N GLN A 141 16.42 9.16 -11.40
CA GLN A 141 16.87 9.96 -12.54
C GLN A 141 17.13 9.09 -13.79
N VAL A 142 16.23 8.15 -14.05
CA VAL A 142 16.22 7.21 -15.18
C VAL A 142 14.97 7.46 -16.00
N THR A 143 15.06 7.45 -17.32
CA THR A 143 13.89 7.70 -18.18
C THR A 143 12.86 6.57 -18.07
N ILE A 144 11.57 6.92 -18.18
CA ILE A 144 10.48 5.93 -18.21
C ILE A 144 10.70 4.90 -19.33
N ALA A 145 11.21 5.35 -20.49
CA ALA A 145 11.51 4.46 -21.62
C ALA A 145 12.60 3.43 -21.28
N SER A 146 13.61 3.80 -20.48
CA SER A 146 14.63 2.86 -20.01
C SER A 146 14.08 1.86 -19.00
N LEU A 147 13.21 2.31 -18.09
CA LEU A 147 12.56 1.43 -17.12
C LEU A 147 11.60 0.43 -17.82
N ARG A 148 10.85 0.88 -18.84
CA ARG A 148 10.00 -0.02 -19.64
C ARG A 148 10.85 -1.08 -20.35
N ARG A 149 11.91 -0.67 -21.04
CA ARG A 149 12.83 -1.62 -21.69
C ARG A 149 13.41 -2.62 -20.70
N ALA A 150 13.78 -2.16 -19.50
CA ALA A 150 14.23 -3.07 -18.46
C ALA A 150 13.14 -4.08 -18.07
N ALA A 151 11.89 -3.64 -17.87
CA ALA A 151 10.79 -4.56 -17.55
C ALA A 151 10.49 -5.56 -18.68
N ASP A 152 10.61 -5.13 -19.94
CA ASP A 152 10.35 -5.95 -21.13
C ASP A 152 11.50 -6.94 -21.45
N ASP A 153 12.75 -6.62 -21.05
CA ASP A 153 13.95 -7.44 -21.34
C ASP A 153 14.00 -8.68 -20.44
N ALA A 154 14.34 -8.51 -19.16
CA ALA A 154 14.49 -9.64 -18.23
C ALA A 154 13.57 -9.52 -17.01
N GLY A 155 13.27 -8.32 -16.58
CA GLY A 155 12.41 -8.04 -15.41
C GLY A 155 12.98 -8.43 -14.06
N ILE A 156 14.08 -9.20 -14.01
CA ILE A 156 14.83 -9.60 -12.81
C ILE A 156 16.30 -9.34 -13.08
N TYR A 157 16.97 -8.67 -12.15
CA TYR A 157 18.33 -8.21 -12.34
C TYR A 157 19.21 -8.49 -11.14
N ASN A 158 20.38 -9.10 -11.39
CA ASN A 158 21.45 -9.22 -10.40
C ASN A 158 22.06 -7.83 -10.09
N ALA A 159 22.90 -7.78 -9.06
CA ALA A 159 23.45 -6.54 -8.53
C ALA A 159 24.23 -5.72 -9.57
N GLU A 160 25.07 -6.37 -10.40
CA GLU A 160 25.87 -5.68 -11.42
C GLU A 160 24.98 -5.05 -12.51
N LYS A 161 24.01 -5.79 -12.99
CA LYS A 161 23.07 -5.28 -14.01
C LYS A 161 22.17 -4.18 -13.44
N ALA A 162 21.66 -4.36 -12.22
CA ALA A 162 20.85 -3.34 -11.53
C ALA A 162 21.64 -2.02 -11.38
N LYS A 163 22.91 -2.09 -11.03
CA LYS A 163 23.79 -0.93 -10.94
C LYS A 163 24.01 -0.27 -12.31
N SER A 164 24.26 -1.06 -13.36
CA SER A 164 24.43 -0.53 -14.72
C SER A 164 23.18 0.18 -15.25
N LEU A 165 21.98 -0.27 -14.84
CA LEU A 165 20.68 0.33 -15.14
C LEU A 165 20.33 1.51 -14.21
N LYS A 166 21.22 1.87 -13.26
CA LYS A 166 20.99 2.90 -12.24
C LYS A 166 19.79 2.62 -11.32
N LEU A 167 19.39 1.37 -11.20
CA LEU A 167 18.35 0.97 -10.24
C LEU A 167 18.89 1.03 -8.80
N ILE A 168 20.20 0.82 -8.62
CA ILE A 168 20.92 0.91 -7.35
C ILE A 168 22.16 1.79 -7.49
N ASP A 169 22.73 2.24 -6.36
CA ASP A 169 23.91 3.10 -6.32
C ASP A 169 25.19 2.32 -6.03
N GLY A 170 25.10 1.20 -5.35
CA GLY A 170 26.27 0.40 -5.02
C GLY A 170 25.97 -1.04 -4.63
N ILE A 171 27.01 -1.86 -4.73
CA ILE A 171 26.98 -3.25 -4.29
C ILE A 171 27.80 -3.29 -3.00
N ARG A 172 27.26 -3.91 -1.94
CA ARG A 172 27.86 -3.97 -0.62
C ARG A 172 27.64 -5.32 0.01
N GLN A 173 28.58 -5.74 0.85
CA GLN A 173 28.33 -6.76 1.86
C GLN A 173 27.64 -6.12 3.07
N ARG A 174 26.97 -6.93 3.89
CA ARG A 174 26.21 -6.44 5.04
C ARG A 174 27.10 -5.73 6.10
N ASP A 175 28.29 -6.21 6.32
CA ASP A 175 29.26 -5.59 7.23
C ASP A 175 29.74 -4.20 6.76
N GLU A 176 29.90 -4.01 5.44
CA GLU A 176 30.18 -2.71 4.85
C GLU A 176 29.04 -1.72 5.04
N LEU A 177 27.79 -2.21 4.85
CA LEU A 177 26.58 -1.41 5.13
C LEU A 177 26.52 -1.02 6.61
N ILE A 178 26.71 -1.96 7.53
CA ILE A 178 26.74 -1.69 8.98
C ILE A 178 27.77 -0.64 9.32
N THR A 179 28.95 -0.72 8.71
CA THR A 179 30.03 0.25 8.90
C THR A 179 29.61 1.65 8.45
N GLU A 180 28.90 1.79 7.33
CA GLU A 180 28.36 3.07 6.86
C GLU A 180 27.25 3.60 7.77
N LEU A 181 26.32 2.73 8.20
CA LEU A 181 25.24 3.10 9.10
C LEU A 181 25.71 3.53 10.49
N ARG A 182 26.80 2.96 11.00
CA ARG A 182 27.46 3.40 12.24
C ARG A 182 27.99 4.83 12.17
N LYS A 183 28.43 5.27 10.98
CA LYS A 183 28.90 6.66 10.76
C LYS A 183 27.75 7.66 10.71
N ILE A 184 26.59 7.23 10.20
CA ILE A 184 25.37 8.05 10.13
C ILE A 184 24.71 8.12 11.51
N GLY A 185 24.56 6.99 12.17
CA GLY A 185 24.02 6.88 13.53
C GLY A 185 25.09 7.10 14.60
N ALA A 186 24.73 7.03 15.85
CA ALA A 186 25.62 7.24 16.98
C ALA A 186 26.48 6.00 17.33
N GLY A 187 27.05 5.32 16.31
CA GLY A 187 27.97 4.19 16.48
C GLY A 187 27.31 2.82 16.54
N ALA A 188 27.96 1.87 17.22
CA ALA A 188 27.49 0.50 17.36
C ALA A 188 26.28 0.40 18.31
N ASP A 189 25.50 -0.67 18.15
CA ASP A 189 24.49 -1.10 19.10
C ASP A 189 25.13 -1.59 20.42
N GLU A 190 24.32 -1.97 21.40
CA GLU A 190 24.80 -2.44 22.71
C GLU A 190 25.63 -3.73 22.62
N SER A 191 25.37 -4.57 21.62
CA SER A 191 26.13 -5.82 21.37
C SER A 191 27.47 -5.58 20.67
N GLY A 192 27.69 -4.40 20.11
CA GLY A 192 28.85 -4.10 19.26
C GLY A 192 28.84 -4.78 17.90
N THR A 193 27.79 -5.52 17.54
CA THR A 193 27.71 -6.31 16.30
C THR A 193 26.95 -5.57 15.16
N SER A 194 26.11 -4.61 15.49
CA SER A 194 25.29 -3.87 14.55
C SER A 194 25.40 -2.35 14.78
N PHE A 195 24.48 -1.58 14.30
CA PHE A 195 24.35 -0.13 14.49
C PHE A 195 23.14 0.18 15.38
N ARG A 196 23.14 1.35 16.01
CA ARG A 196 21.99 1.80 16.82
C ARG A 196 20.78 2.03 15.93
N GLN A 197 19.70 1.34 16.21
CA GLN A 197 18.47 1.39 15.44
C GLN A 197 17.23 1.22 16.30
N ILE A 198 16.12 1.68 15.77
CA ILE A 198 14.78 1.45 16.32
C ILE A 198 13.84 1.10 15.17
N SER A 199 13.05 0.04 15.27
CA SER A 199 12.04 -0.28 14.26
C SER A 199 10.93 0.77 14.25
N LEU A 200 10.29 0.95 13.10
CA LEU A 200 9.18 1.89 12.93
C LEU A 200 8.05 1.64 13.94
N ALA A 201 7.70 0.38 14.19
CA ALA A 201 6.69 0.01 15.18
C ALA A 201 7.07 0.45 16.58
N LYS A 202 8.30 0.15 17.04
CA LYS A 202 8.78 0.59 18.35
C LYS A 202 8.86 2.12 18.46
N TYR A 203 9.25 2.80 17.36
CA TYR A 203 9.28 4.26 17.33
C TYR A 203 7.87 4.85 17.46
N ALA A 204 6.90 4.32 16.73
CA ALA A 204 5.51 4.75 16.78
C ALA A 204 4.92 4.65 18.21
N HIS A 205 5.25 3.59 18.94
CA HIS A 205 4.83 3.46 20.36
C HIS A 205 5.49 4.46 21.30
N LYS A 206 6.69 4.93 21.00
CA LYS A 206 7.38 5.94 21.83
C LYS A 206 6.87 7.36 21.59
N VAL A 207 6.33 7.62 20.42
CA VAL A 207 5.83 8.96 20.07
C VAL A 207 4.47 9.19 20.71
N GLN A 208 4.43 10.14 21.64
CA GLN A 208 3.17 10.57 22.25
C GLN A 208 2.56 11.70 21.43
N LEU A 209 1.38 11.45 20.86
CA LEU A 209 0.60 12.50 20.22
C LEU A 209 -0.18 13.28 21.28
N PRO A 210 -0.35 14.61 21.11
CA PRO A 210 -1.17 15.41 22.01
C PRO A 210 -2.60 14.87 22.05
N ARG A 211 -3.10 14.59 23.28
CA ARG A 211 -4.46 14.06 23.48
C ARG A 211 -5.48 15.14 23.87
N ARG A 212 -5.08 16.41 23.86
CA ARG A 212 -5.93 17.54 24.30
C ARG A 212 -6.36 18.39 23.10
N GLY A 213 -7.54 19.00 23.22
CA GLY A 213 -8.09 19.92 22.20
C GLY A 213 -9.06 19.27 21.24
N GLU A 214 -9.22 19.89 20.09
CA GLU A 214 -10.07 19.42 18.99
C GLU A 214 -9.55 18.12 18.38
N ARG A 215 -10.47 17.29 17.86
CA ARG A 215 -10.14 15.95 17.39
C ARG A 215 -10.53 15.76 15.92
N ILE A 216 -9.67 15.09 15.19
CA ILE A 216 -9.99 14.45 13.93
C ILE A 216 -9.97 12.94 14.19
N ALA A 217 -11.08 12.26 13.94
CA ALA A 217 -11.13 10.81 14.06
C ALA A 217 -10.70 10.16 12.74
N ILE A 218 -9.85 9.14 12.83
CA ILE A 218 -9.57 8.24 11.70
C ILE A 218 -10.27 6.93 12.00
N VAL A 219 -11.23 6.56 11.15
CA VAL A 219 -12.02 5.34 11.27
C VAL A 219 -11.60 4.39 10.17
N TYR A 220 -11.14 3.21 10.53
CA TYR A 220 -10.72 2.18 9.59
C TYR A 220 -11.88 1.26 9.26
N ALA A 221 -12.18 1.13 7.97
CA ALA A 221 -13.15 0.19 7.40
C ALA A 221 -12.37 -0.78 6.50
N GLU A 222 -11.87 -1.87 7.10
CA GLU A 222 -10.99 -2.84 6.45
C GLU A 222 -11.64 -4.24 6.46
N GLY A 223 -11.68 -4.89 5.30
CA GLY A 223 -12.24 -6.21 5.09
C GLY A 223 -13.64 -6.22 4.44
N GLU A 224 -14.27 -7.39 4.43
CA GLU A 224 -15.62 -7.58 3.90
C GLU A 224 -16.68 -6.94 4.80
N ILE A 225 -17.70 -6.31 4.21
CA ILE A 225 -18.84 -5.73 4.95
C ILE A 225 -19.85 -6.82 5.24
N VAL A 226 -20.10 -7.05 6.52
CA VAL A 226 -21.04 -8.10 7.01
C VAL A 226 -22.10 -7.51 7.91
N ASP A 227 -23.24 -8.20 8.03
CA ASP A 227 -24.30 -7.82 8.95
C ASP A 227 -23.88 -8.03 10.41
N GLY A 228 -24.44 -7.23 11.30
CA GLY A 228 -24.15 -7.33 12.73
C GLY A 228 -22.78 -6.79 13.12
N TRP A 229 -22.11 -7.45 14.07
CA TRP A 229 -20.85 -6.99 14.66
C TRP A 229 -19.62 -7.31 13.83
N GLY A 230 -19.66 -8.35 13.00
CA GLY A 230 -18.52 -8.86 12.26
C GLY A 230 -17.42 -9.46 13.15
N GLY A 231 -16.51 -10.21 12.54
CA GLY A 231 -15.33 -10.80 13.15
C GLY A 231 -14.06 -9.96 12.98
N VAL A 232 -12.93 -10.59 13.27
CA VAL A 232 -11.61 -10.00 13.02
C VAL A 232 -11.36 -9.95 11.49
N GLY A 233 -10.99 -8.78 10.98
CA GLY A 233 -10.79 -8.59 9.53
C GLY A 233 -12.09 -8.36 8.74
N GLU A 234 -13.22 -8.16 9.41
CA GLU A 234 -14.50 -7.82 8.80
C GLU A 234 -15.01 -6.45 9.27
N ILE A 235 -15.83 -5.83 8.44
CA ILE A 235 -16.54 -4.59 8.75
C ILE A 235 -17.96 -4.96 9.17
N GLY A 236 -18.20 -5.07 10.47
CA GLY A 236 -19.56 -5.27 10.99
C GLY A 236 -20.38 -3.98 10.86
N GLY A 237 -21.54 -4.05 10.18
CA GLY A 237 -22.40 -2.89 9.95
C GLY A 237 -22.84 -2.22 11.25
N ASP A 238 -23.30 -3.00 12.23
CA ASP A 238 -23.75 -2.50 13.54
C ASP A 238 -22.60 -1.91 14.35
N ARG A 239 -21.43 -2.56 14.32
CA ARG A 239 -20.23 -2.10 15.02
C ARG A 239 -19.78 -0.74 14.50
N LEU A 240 -19.55 -0.65 13.18
CA LEU A 240 -19.04 0.59 12.58
C LEU A 240 -20.07 1.72 12.68
N ALA A 241 -21.36 1.43 12.49
CA ALA A 241 -22.42 2.42 12.67
C ALA A 241 -22.48 2.94 14.12
N ARG A 242 -22.30 2.05 15.12
CA ARG A 242 -22.20 2.48 16.52
C ARG A 242 -20.99 3.39 16.75
N ASP A 243 -19.83 3.01 16.25
CA ASP A 243 -18.60 3.80 16.43
C ASP A 243 -18.76 5.20 15.79
N LEU A 244 -19.35 5.32 14.61
CA LEU A 244 -19.66 6.59 13.96
C LEU A 244 -20.68 7.41 14.76
N ARG A 245 -21.67 6.78 15.39
CA ARG A 245 -22.67 7.43 16.25
C ARG A 245 -22.04 7.97 17.52
N GLU A 246 -21.13 7.23 18.16
CA GLU A 246 -20.37 7.67 19.33
C GLU A 246 -19.47 8.87 18.97
N LEU A 247 -18.78 8.81 17.83
CA LEU A 247 -18.01 9.94 17.31
C LEU A 247 -18.89 11.17 17.09
N ARG A 248 -20.09 11.00 16.51
CA ARG A 248 -21.03 12.11 16.29
C ARG A 248 -21.48 12.77 17.61
N ALA A 249 -21.48 12.05 18.72
CA ALA A 249 -21.80 12.59 20.03
C ALA A 249 -20.62 13.36 20.69
N ASP A 250 -19.37 13.17 20.27
CA ASP A 250 -18.21 13.88 20.85
C ASP A 250 -18.21 15.38 20.46
N PRO A 251 -18.35 16.32 21.41
CA PRO A 251 -18.37 17.77 21.12
C PRO A 251 -17.01 18.29 20.64
N ARG A 252 -15.92 17.55 20.83
CA ARG A 252 -14.57 17.92 20.40
C ARG A 252 -14.26 17.45 18.99
N LEU A 253 -15.11 16.63 18.39
CA LEU A 253 -14.90 16.13 17.03
C LEU A 253 -15.10 17.25 16.01
N ARG A 254 -14.11 17.42 15.13
CA ARG A 254 -14.14 18.43 14.05
C ARG A 254 -14.23 17.83 12.66
N ALA A 255 -13.73 16.62 12.47
CA ALA A 255 -13.81 15.92 11.21
C ALA A 255 -13.64 14.39 11.42
N VAL A 256 -14.10 13.62 10.46
CA VAL A 256 -13.84 12.18 10.36
C VAL A 256 -13.11 11.90 9.06
N VAL A 257 -12.06 11.11 9.13
CA VAL A 257 -11.43 10.45 7.97
C VAL A 257 -11.88 9.00 7.99
N LEU A 258 -12.69 8.60 7.02
CA LEU A 258 -13.09 7.21 6.84
C LEU A 258 -12.11 6.54 5.88
N ARG A 259 -11.21 5.72 6.42
CA ARG A 259 -10.23 4.95 5.65
C ARG A 259 -10.85 3.63 5.23
N VAL A 260 -11.11 3.48 3.93
CA VAL A 260 -11.78 2.31 3.35
C VAL A 260 -10.76 1.43 2.64
N ASN A 261 -10.73 0.14 3.01
CA ASN A 261 -9.99 -0.90 2.29
C ASN A 261 -10.86 -2.16 2.25
N SER A 262 -11.85 -2.21 1.33
CA SER A 262 -12.95 -3.17 1.36
C SER A 262 -13.40 -3.58 -0.04
N PRO A 263 -13.66 -4.87 -0.29
CA PRO A 263 -14.32 -5.36 -1.50
C PRO A 263 -15.83 -5.02 -1.54
N GLY A 264 -16.38 -4.51 -0.45
CA GLY A 264 -17.81 -4.42 -0.20
C GLY A 264 -18.34 -5.61 0.57
N GLY A 265 -19.60 -5.97 0.37
CA GLY A 265 -20.26 -7.06 1.06
C GLY A 265 -21.78 -6.81 1.18
N SER A 266 -22.34 -6.94 2.38
CA SER A 266 -23.77 -6.72 2.65
C SER A 266 -24.23 -5.31 2.25
N ALA A 267 -25.24 -5.24 1.40
CA ALA A 267 -25.88 -3.98 1.04
C ALA A 267 -26.61 -3.34 2.23
N PHE A 268 -27.23 -4.16 3.09
CA PHE A 268 -27.92 -3.70 4.29
C PHE A 268 -26.94 -3.06 5.28
N ALA A 269 -25.83 -3.72 5.60
CA ALA A 269 -24.80 -3.17 6.47
C ALA A 269 -24.17 -1.90 5.88
N SER A 270 -23.94 -1.85 4.57
CA SER A 270 -23.42 -0.67 3.88
C SER A 270 -24.37 0.52 4.00
N ASP A 271 -25.70 0.30 3.88
CA ASP A 271 -26.69 1.36 4.03
C ASP A 271 -26.74 1.92 5.46
N ILE A 272 -26.67 1.05 6.49
CA ILE A 272 -26.58 1.47 7.89
C ILE A 272 -25.37 2.38 8.13
N ILE A 273 -24.21 2.01 7.62
CA ILE A 273 -22.97 2.80 7.72
C ILE A 273 -23.14 4.13 6.98
N ALA A 274 -23.61 4.11 5.73
CA ALA A 274 -23.83 5.29 4.93
C ALA A 274 -24.81 6.27 5.61
N ARG A 275 -25.83 5.75 6.29
CA ARG A 275 -26.77 6.57 7.08
C ARG A 275 -26.08 7.34 8.19
N GLU A 276 -25.19 6.71 8.98
CA GLU A 276 -24.45 7.40 10.04
C GLU A 276 -23.45 8.43 9.48
N VAL A 277 -22.82 8.13 8.36
CA VAL A 277 -21.98 9.12 7.62
C VAL A 277 -22.83 10.33 7.22
N GLY A 278 -24.03 10.12 6.69
CA GLY A 278 -24.97 11.19 6.37
C GLY A 278 -25.35 12.04 7.58
N LEU A 279 -25.59 11.40 8.74
CA LEU A 279 -25.92 12.08 9.99
C LEU A 279 -24.75 12.91 10.55
N LEU A 280 -23.50 12.47 10.41
CA LEU A 280 -22.31 13.25 10.73
C LEU A 280 -22.26 14.54 9.88
N ARG A 281 -22.44 14.41 8.56
CA ARG A 281 -22.44 15.55 7.63
C ARG A 281 -23.58 16.52 7.92
N ASN A 282 -24.78 16.02 8.23
CA ASN A 282 -25.94 16.87 8.59
C ASN A 282 -25.71 17.65 9.90
N LYS A 283 -24.87 17.13 10.81
CA LYS A 283 -24.44 17.84 12.02
C LYS A 283 -23.34 18.89 11.75
N GLY A 284 -22.88 19.03 10.51
CA GLY A 284 -21.80 19.94 10.13
C GLY A 284 -20.39 19.36 10.37
N ILE A 285 -20.27 18.06 10.62
CA ILE A 285 -18.98 17.39 10.78
C ILE A 285 -18.56 16.85 9.40
N PRO A 286 -17.47 17.37 8.79
CA PRO A 286 -17.01 16.88 7.50
C PRO A 286 -16.50 15.45 7.62
N VAL A 287 -16.88 14.62 6.63
CA VAL A 287 -16.36 13.25 6.47
C VAL A 287 -15.58 13.21 5.18
N VAL A 288 -14.29 12.89 5.29
CA VAL A 288 -13.38 12.71 4.15
C VAL A 288 -13.14 11.21 4.00
N VAL A 289 -13.39 10.68 2.80
CA VAL A 289 -13.11 9.28 2.50
C VAL A 289 -11.69 9.16 1.95
N SER A 290 -10.90 8.28 2.55
CA SER A 290 -9.56 7.89 2.10
C SER A 290 -9.60 6.44 1.66
N MET A 291 -9.50 6.19 0.36
CA MET A 291 -9.55 4.84 -0.19
C MET A 291 -8.16 4.19 -0.14
N GLY A 292 -8.11 2.93 0.26
CA GLY A 292 -6.94 2.07 0.28
C GLY A 292 -6.70 1.37 -1.04
N ASP A 293 -6.16 0.16 -0.95
CA ASP A 293 -5.85 -0.66 -2.14
C ASP A 293 -7.11 -1.21 -2.81
N LEU A 294 -8.21 -1.29 -2.05
CA LEU A 294 -9.49 -1.78 -2.53
C LEU A 294 -10.63 -0.94 -1.94
N ALA A 295 -11.48 -0.41 -2.82
CA ALA A 295 -12.74 0.24 -2.46
C ALA A 295 -13.75 -0.08 -3.55
N ALA A 296 -14.52 -1.14 -3.37
CA ALA A 296 -15.43 -1.66 -4.39
C ALA A 296 -16.80 -1.98 -3.82
N SER A 297 -17.85 -1.99 -4.68
CA SER A 297 -19.21 -2.31 -4.30
C SER A 297 -19.69 -1.48 -3.09
N GLY A 298 -20.18 -2.13 -2.01
CA GLY A 298 -20.55 -1.45 -0.77
C GLY A 298 -19.41 -0.69 -0.06
N GLY A 299 -18.15 -0.99 -0.38
CA GLY A 299 -16.99 -0.26 0.11
C GLY A 299 -16.74 1.09 -0.60
N TYR A 300 -17.35 1.30 -1.77
CA TYR A 300 -17.32 2.56 -2.53
C TYR A 300 -18.52 3.44 -2.15
#